data_124fec8ede45a166805e406d6d6c3899
#
_entry.id   124fec8ede45a166805e406d6d6c3899
#
_cell.length_a   1.000
_cell.length_b   1.000
_cell.length_c   1.000
_cell.angle_alpha   90.00
_cell.angle_beta   90.00
_cell.angle_gamma   90.00
#
_symmetry.space_group_name_H-M   'P 1'
#
loop_
_entity.id
_entity.type
_entity.pdbx_description
1 polymer ?
#
loop_
_entity_poly.entity_id
_entity_poly.type
_entity_poly.pdbx_seq_one_letter_code
_entity_poly.pdbx_strand_id
1 'polypeptide(L)'
;MRGKKCWKRVTAVLMAFMMLVGLVMTNGITSEAYWYNSEGGRYPNVGYRTHVQSKGWERTLTLNGRTSGTVGAGKRLEAIQIIVEPGYGVGVEYRTHIQSKGWEKTWKKDGETSGTSGEAKRLEAIQIRLTGTNKNKYDIYYRVHAQTYGWLGWAKNGSIAGTSGLAKRLEAIQIVIIPKGEHAPNPLPAAPGTAAYVH
;
A
#
# COMPACT_ATOMS: atom_id res chain seq x y z
N MET A 1 3.30 43.57 -6.26
CA MET A 1 2.23 42.83 -6.96
C MET A 1 2.69 41.46 -7.51
N ARG A 2 3.40 40.60 -6.75
CA ARG A 2 3.91 39.30 -7.23
C ARG A 2 3.33 38.05 -6.52
N GLY A 3 2.41 38.25 -5.56
CA GLY A 3 1.92 37.13 -4.75
C GLY A 3 0.64 36.39 -5.26
N LYS A 4 -0.12 36.98 -6.18
CA LYS A 4 -1.42 36.43 -6.60
C LYS A 4 -1.36 35.37 -7.71
N LYS A 5 -0.28 35.29 -8.49
CA LYS A 5 -0.15 34.29 -9.57
C LYS A 5 0.31 32.90 -9.09
N CYS A 6 1.02 32.82 -7.99
CA CYS A 6 1.50 31.56 -7.46
C CYS A 6 0.37 30.75 -6.78
N TRP A 7 -0.53 31.44 -6.08
CA TRP A 7 -1.64 30.79 -5.40
C TRP A 7 -2.70 30.21 -6.36
N LYS A 8 -2.95 30.86 -7.48
CA LYS A 8 -3.88 30.32 -8.50
C LYS A 8 -3.38 29.04 -9.18
N ARG A 9 -2.05 28.85 -9.29
CA ARG A 9 -1.49 27.60 -9.84
C ARG A 9 -1.50 26.45 -8.85
N VAL A 10 -1.30 26.72 -7.56
CA VAL A 10 -1.36 25.73 -6.50
C VAL A 10 -2.79 25.24 -6.28
N THR A 11 -3.79 26.13 -6.32
CA THR A 11 -5.21 25.75 -6.22
C THR A 11 -5.70 25.01 -7.46
N ALA A 12 -5.23 25.34 -8.67
CA ALA A 12 -5.60 24.61 -9.89
C ALA A 12 -5.02 23.19 -9.94
N VAL A 13 -3.79 22.99 -9.46
CA VAL A 13 -3.16 21.67 -9.33
C VAL A 13 -3.85 20.84 -8.25
N LEU A 14 -4.22 21.44 -7.12
CA LEU A 14 -5.00 20.78 -6.07
C LEU A 14 -6.41 20.38 -6.54
N MET A 15 -7.10 21.25 -7.33
CA MET A 15 -8.42 20.92 -7.89
C MET A 15 -8.36 19.87 -9.00
N ALA A 16 -7.36 19.92 -9.87
CA ALA A 16 -7.16 18.88 -10.90
C ALA A 16 -6.83 17.52 -10.25
N PHE A 17 -6.14 17.52 -9.12
CA PHE A 17 -5.83 16.33 -8.35
C PHE A 17 -7.05 15.77 -7.62
N MET A 18 -7.90 16.60 -7.04
CA MET A 18 -9.18 16.15 -6.50
C MET A 18 -10.06 15.47 -7.56
N MET A 19 -10.01 15.93 -8.83
CA MET A 19 -10.74 15.30 -9.94
C MET A 19 -10.12 13.97 -10.37
N LEU A 20 -8.78 13.83 -10.37
CA LEU A 20 -8.12 12.58 -10.78
C LEU A 20 -8.29 11.49 -9.72
N VAL A 21 -8.20 11.84 -8.43
CA VAL A 21 -8.50 10.93 -7.31
C VAL A 21 -9.99 10.61 -7.28
N GLY A 22 -10.86 11.57 -7.61
CA GLY A 22 -12.31 11.36 -7.73
C GLY A 22 -12.70 10.38 -8.84
N LEU A 23 -11.96 10.33 -9.97
CA LEU A 23 -12.25 9.42 -11.07
C LEU A 23 -11.87 7.96 -10.75
N VAL A 24 -10.86 7.74 -9.92
CA VAL A 24 -10.47 6.40 -9.42
C VAL A 24 -11.38 5.96 -8.25
N MET A 25 -12.13 6.89 -7.67
CA MET A 25 -12.91 6.73 -6.44
C MET A 25 -14.42 6.60 -6.66
N THR A 26 -14.89 6.21 -7.84
CA THR A 26 -16.34 6.03 -8.15
C THR A 26 -17.06 4.98 -7.28
N ASN A 27 -16.39 4.38 -6.31
CA ASN A 27 -16.99 3.48 -5.33
C ASN A 27 -16.99 4.04 -3.90
N GLY A 28 -17.35 5.30 -3.71
CA GLY A 28 -17.81 5.81 -2.40
C GLY A 28 -16.73 6.25 -1.42
N ILE A 29 -15.54 6.67 -1.87
CA ILE A 29 -14.56 7.32 -0.99
C ILE A 29 -14.64 8.82 -1.22
N THR A 30 -15.12 9.57 -0.23
CA THR A 30 -15.07 11.04 -0.23
C THR A 30 -13.64 11.53 -0.09
N SER A 31 -13.24 12.44 -0.96
CA SER A 31 -11.87 12.89 -1.20
C SER A 31 -11.29 13.85 -0.15
N GLU A 32 -11.92 13.99 1.01
CA GLU A 32 -11.49 14.98 1.99
C GLU A 32 -10.47 14.40 2.98
N ALA A 33 -9.31 15.00 3.06
CA ALA A 33 -8.31 14.91 4.11
C ALA A 33 -7.29 13.74 4.08
N TYR A 34 -7.05 13.07 2.95
CA TYR A 34 -6.17 11.88 2.99
C TYR A 34 -4.66 12.17 2.94
N TRP A 35 -4.25 13.34 2.47
CA TRP A 35 -2.84 13.61 2.18
C TRP A 35 -2.19 14.61 3.12
N TYR A 36 -2.67 14.73 4.36
CA TYR A 36 -1.99 15.56 5.35
C TYR A 36 -0.94 14.70 6.08
N ASN A 37 0.33 14.85 5.73
CA ASN A 37 1.39 14.29 6.54
C ASN A 37 1.73 15.27 7.67
N SER A 38 1.78 14.77 8.89
CA SER A 38 2.17 15.50 10.10
C SER A 38 3.65 15.93 10.09
N GLU A 39 4.41 15.53 9.07
CA GLU A 39 5.87 15.67 8.97
C GLU A 39 6.33 16.74 7.96
N GLY A 40 5.43 17.60 7.51
CA GLY A 40 5.80 18.79 6.72
C GLY A 40 6.26 18.54 5.28
N GLY A 41 5.72 17.51 4.59
CA GLY A 41 5.89 17.36 3.13
C GLY A 41 7.26 16.88 2.68
N ARG A 42 8.03 16.20 3.51
CA ARG A 42 9.40 15.77 3.19
C ARG A 42 9.47 14.63 2.17
N TYR A 43 8.42 13.79 2.06
CA TYR A 43 8.35 12.63 1.16
C TYR A 43 6.90 12.23 0.86
N PRO A 44 6.66 11.46 -0.23
CA PRO A 44 5.30 11.11 -0.65
C PRO A 44 4.59 10.21 0.36
N ASN A 45 3.31 10.49 0.62
CA ASN A 45 2.46 9.56 1.34
C ASN A 45 2.13 8.34 0.47
N VAL A 46 1.96 7.18 1.09
CA VAL A 46 1.37 5.99 0.48
C VAL A 46 0.06 5.65 1.17
N GLY A 47 -1.00 5.55 0.37
CA GLY A 47 -2.33 5.15 0.81
C GLY A 47 -2.66 3.76 0.28
N TYR A 48 -3.30 2.93 1.08
CA TYR A 48 -3.71 1.58 0.70
C TYR A 48 -4.96 1.15 1.44
N ARG A 49 -5.70 0.24 0.83
CA ARG A 49 -6.85 -0.43 1.45
C ARG A 49 -6.93 -1.87 1.01
N THR A 50 -7.52 -2.71 1.83
CA THR A 50 -7.66 -4.14 1.57
C THR A 50 -9.13 -4.57 1.48
N HIS A 51 -9.38 -5.59 0.66
CA HIS A 51 -10.61 -6.35 0.66
C HIS A 51 -10.46 -7.51 1.64
N VAL A 52 -11.29 -7.50 2.69
CA VAL A 52 -11.22 -8.46 3.79
C VAL A 52 -12.39 -9.42 3.72
N GLN A 53 -12.15 -10.70 3.91
CA GLN A 53 -13.17 -11.75 3.98
C GLN A 53 -14.37 -11.33 4.85
N SER A 54 -15.56 -11.42 4.30
CA SER A 54 -16.85 -11.12 4.96
C SER A 54 -17.06 -9.66 5.37
N LYS A 55 -16.07 -8.76 5.11
CA LYS A 55 -16.18 -7.31 5.37
C LYS A 55 -16.18 -6.48 4.09
N GLY A 56 -15.60 -7.02 3.00
CA GLY A 56 -15.42 -6.28 1.75
C GLY A 56 -14.27 -5.28 1.81
N TRP A 57 -14.31 -4.28 0.96
CA TRP A 57 -13.33 -3.20 0.93
C TRP A 57 -13.42 -2.29 2.15
N GLU A 58 -12.28 -1.95 2.74
CA GLU A 58 -12.19 -0.86 3.70
C GLU A 58 -12.68 0.44 3.06
N ARG A 59 -13.48 1.22 3.80
CA ARG A 59 -14.10 2.44 3.28
C ARG A 59 -13.12 3.56 3.00
N THR A 60 -12.03 3.59 3.76
CA THR A 60 -11.01 4.64 3.71
C THR A 60 -9.64 4.05 3.41
N LEU A 61 -8.75 4.87 2.84
CA LEU A 61 -7.34 4.51 2.73
C LEU A 61 -6.67 4.56 4.11
N THR A 62 -5.87 3.57 4.36
CA THR A 62 -4.88 3.55 5.44
C THR A 62 -3.59 4.20 4.94
N LEU A 63 -2.90 5.00 5.75
CA LEU A 63 -1.72 5.75 5.35
C LEU A 63 -0.46 5.32 6.11
N ASN A 64 0.68 5.39 5.43
CA ASN A 64 2.02 5.48 6.02
C ASN A 64 2.28 4.56 7.23
N GLY A 65 2.40 3.28 7.01
CA GLY A 65 2.77 2.30 8.05
C GLY A 65 1.65 1.91 9.02
N ARG A 66 0.46 2.49 8.91
CA ARG A 66 -0.70 2.03 9.68
C ARG A 66 -1.21 0.69 9.15
N THR A 67 -1.92 -0.07 9.97
CA THR A 67 -2.43 -1.40 9.60
C THR A 67 -3.70 -1.32 8.78
N SER A 68 -3.71 -1.93 7.57
CA SER A 68 -4.89 -2.23 6.77
C SER A 68 -5.17 -3.74 6.86
N GLY A 69 -6.43 -4.13 6.96
CA GLY A 69 -6.85 -5.50 7.22
C GLY A 69 -7.20 -5.76 8.69
N THR A 70 -7.01 -7.00 9.16
CA THR A 70 -7.36 -7.39 10.53
C THR A 70 -6.25 -8.23 11.17
N VAL A 71 -6.01 -8.01 12.47
CA VAL A 71 -5.10 -8.82 13.27
C VAL A 71 -5.92 -9.58 14.31
N GLY A 72 -5.69 -10.88 14.46
CA GLY A 72 -6.39 -11.73 15.44
C GLY A 72 -7.84 -12.10 15.10
N ALA A 73 -8.41 -11.57 14.00
CA ALA A 73 -9.79 -11.87 13.61
C ALA A 73 -9.93 -13.12 12.70
N GLY A 74 -8.81 -13.72 12.30
CA GLY A 74 -8.80 -14.90 11.43
C GLY A 74 -9.38 -14.67 10.04
N LYS A 75 -9.39 -13.41 9.56
CA LYS A 75 -9.94 -13.02 8.26
C LYS A 75 -8.83 -12.85 7.22
N ARG A 76 -9.00 -13.46 6.05
CA ARG A 76 -8.03 -13.35 4.95
C ARG A 76 -8.16 -12.02 4.22
N LEU A 77 -7.07 -11.52 3.70
CA LEU A 77 -7.06 -10.55 2.63
C LEU A 77 -7.36 -11.25 1.30
N GLU A 78 -8.19 -10.64 0.47
CA GLU A 78 -8.60 -11.15 -0.84
C GLU A 78 -8.09 -10.27 -1.99
N ALA A 79 -7.98 -8.95 -1.76
CA ALA A 79 -7.41 -8.00 -2.70
C ALA A 79 -6.84 -6.78 -1.98
N ILE A 80 -6.05 -5.98 -2.72
CA ILE A 80 -5.45 -4.73 -2.25
C ILE A 80 -5.44 -3.68 -3.36
N GLN A 81 -5.55 -2.43 -2.98
CA GLN A 81 -5.28 -1.25 -3.78
C GLN A 81 -4.25 -0.39 -3.08
N ILE A 82 -3.27 0.12 -3.82
CA ILE A 82 -2.18 0.96 -3.30
C ILE A 82 -2.03 2.17 -4.22
N ILE A 83 -1.88 3.36 -3.64
CA ILE A 83 -1.69 4.61 -4.36
C ILE A 83 -0.61 5.45 -3.68
N VAL A 84 0.17 6.18 -4.48
CA VAL A 84 1.16 7.13 -3.97
C VAL A 84 0.68 8.55 -4.19
N GLU A 85 0.93 9.43 -3.21
CA GLU A 85 0.62 10.85 -3.33
C GLU A 85 1.34 11.45 -4.55
N PRO A 86 0.63 12.11 -5.47
CA PRO A 86 1.24 12.70 -6.64
C PRO A 86 2.00 13.99 -6.34
N GLY A 87 2.74 14.47 -7.35
CA GLY A 87 3.57 15.65 -7.22
C GLY A 87 5.04 15.37 -6.89
N TYR A 88 5.36 14.16 -6.43
CA TYR A 88 6.74 13.76 -6.08
C TYR A 88 7.50 13.09 -7.24
N GLY A 89 6.85 12.82 -8.37
CA GLY A 89 7.44 12.07 -9.48
C GLY A 89 7.69 10.59 -9.13
N VAL A 90 6.88 10.04 -8.24
CA VAL A 90 6.91 8.65 -7.76
C VAL A 90 5.53 8.04 -7.93
N GLY A 91 5.48 6.81 -8.41
CA GLY A 91 4.31 5.95 -8.46
C GLY A 91 4.63 4.60 -7.83
N VAL A 92 3.67 3.69 -7.84
CA VAL A 92 3.82 2.34 -7.30
C VAL A 92 3.33 1.28 -8.27
N GLU A 93 4.04 0.16 -8.32
CA GLU A 93 3.57 -1.07 -8.95
C GLU A 93 3.61 -2.22 -7.94
N TYR A 94 2.61 -3.08 -7.99
CA TYR A 94 2.47 -4.22 -7.08
C TYR A 94 1.79 -5.40 -7.74
N ARG A 95 2.02 -6.59 -7.20
CA ARG A 95 1.34 -7.83 -7.57
C ARG A 95 1.23 -8.77 -6.39
N THR A 96 0.23 -9.63 -6.37
CA THR A 96 -0.02 -10.57 -5.30
C THR A 96 0.08 -12.03 -5.76
N HIS A 97 0.47 -12.90 -4.83
CA HIS A 97 0.34 -14.34 -4.95
C HIS A 97 -1.04 -14.75 -4.39
N ILE A 98 -1.85 -15.37 -5.24
CA ILE A 98 -3.24 -15.69 -4.96
C ILE A 98 -3.40 -17.21 -4.84
N GLN A 99 -4.13 -17.66 -3.84
CA GLN A 99 -4.47 -19.06 -3.65
C GLN A 99 -4.92 -19.74 -4.95
N SER A 100 -4.27 -20.83 -5.31
CA SER A 100 -4.56 -21.66 -6.50
C SER A 100 -4.34 -20.96 -7.86
N LYS A 101 -3.95 -19.68 -7.89
CA LYS A 101 -3.65 -18.94 -9.12
C LYS A 101 -2.15 -18.59 -9.23
N GLY A 102 -1.43 -18.56 -8.10
CA GLY A 102 -0.03 -18.15 -8.07
C GLY A 102 0.14 -16.63 -8.20
N TRP A 103 1.31 -16.21 -8.65
CA TRP A 103 1.60 -14.80 -8.88
C TRP A 103 0.84 -14.25 -10.07
N GLU A 104 0.26 -13.04 -9.91
CA GLU A 104 -0.28 -12.29 -11.04
C GLU A 104 0.82 -12.07 -12.09
N LYS A 105 0.47 -12.29 -13.36
CA LYS A 105 1.41 -12.12 -14.49
C LYS A 105 1.76 -10.66 -14.73
N THR A 106 0.81 -9.75 -14.50
CA THR A 106 0.95 -8.31 -14.71
C THR A 106 1.02 -7.57 -13.38
N TRP A 107 1.92 -6.59 -13.30
CA TRP A 107 1.97 -5.65 -12.20
C TRP A 107 0.81 -4.67 -12.30
N LYS A 108 0.14 -4.44 -11.18
CA LYS A 108 -0.89 -3.40 -11.03
C LYS A 108 -0.23 -2.08 -10.69
N LYS A 109 -0.84 -1.00 -11.16
CA LYS A 109 -0.34 0.37 -10.95
C LYS A 109 -1.25 1.12 -10.00
N ASP A 110 -0.80 2.27 -9.55
CA ASP A 110 -1.49 3.19 -8.64
C ASP A 110 -3.02 3.07 -8.65
N GLY A 111 -3.59 2.52 -7.58
CA GLY A 111 -5.04 2.36 -7.38
C GLY A 111 -5.70 1.15 -8.07
N GLU A 112 -5.01 0.44 -8.97
CA GLU A 112 -5.56 -0.77 -9.59
C GLU A 112 -5.70 -1.90 -8.55
N THR A 113 -6.67 -2.77 -8.73
CA THR A 113 -6.88 -3.92 -7.84
C THR A 113 -5.91 -5.06 -8.16
N SER A 114 -5.14 -5.50 -7.15
CA SER A 114 -4.38 -6.75 -7.16
C SER A 114 -5.05 -7.76 -6.23
N GLY A 115 -5.20 -8.99 -6.67
CA GLY A 115 -5.96 -10.02 -5.98
C GLY A 115 -7.32 -10.29 -6.62
N THR A 116 -8.27 -10.81 -5.86
CA THR A 116 -9.62 -11.14 -6.32
C THR A 116 -10.70 -10.61 -5.38
N SER A 117 -11.86 -10.24 -5.92
CA SER A 117 -13.03 -9.88 -5.14
C SER A 117 -14.18 -10.80 -5.52
N GLY A 118 -14.84 -11.41 -4.54
CA GLY A 118 -15.95 -12.36 -4.76
C GLY A 118 -15.55 -13.80 -5.08
N GLU A 119 -14.27 -14.11 -5.25
CA GLU A 119 -13.80 -15.48 -5.53
C GLU A 119 -13.41 -16.28 -4.27
N ALA A 120 -13.49 -15.68 -3.10
CA ALA A 120 -13.10 -16.29 -1.83
C ALA A 120 -11.65 -16.84 -1.82
N LYS A 121 -10.74 -16.23 -2.61
CA LYS A 121 -9.31 -16.58 -2.67
C LYS A 121 -8.49 -15.71 -1.75
N ARG A 122 -7.61 -16.32 -0.94
CA ARG A 122 -6.69 -15.57 -0.07
C ARG A 122 -5.49 -15.05 -0.83
N LEU A 123 -4.97 -13.93 -0.38
CA LEU A 123 -3.61 -13.51 -0.69
C LEU A 123 -2.62 -14.29 0.20
N GLU A 124 -1.50 -14.69 -0.37
CA GLU A 124 -0.44 -15.46 0.31
C GLU A 124 0.88 -14.68 0.38
N ALA A 125 1.16 -13.86 -0.63
CA ALA A 125 2.33 -12.99 -0.66
C ALA A 125 2.09 -11.76 -1.53
N ILE A 126 2.96 -10.74 -1.41
CA ILE A 126 2.92 -9.51 -2.19
C ILE A 126 4.33 -9.04 -2.53
N GLN A 127 4.45 -8.40 -3.67
CA GLN A 127 5.62 -7.62 -4.08
C GLN A 127 5.17 -6.19 -4.39
N ILE A 128 5.93 -5.18 -3.93
CA ILE A 128 5.63 -3.77 -4.15
C ILE A 128 6.93 -3.06 -4.52
N ARG A 129 6.92 -2.23 -5.57
CA ARG A 129 8.06 -1.42 -5.99
C ARG A 129 7.64 -0.02 -6.41
N LEU A 130 8.54 0.93 -6.25
CA LEU A 130 8.34 2.29 -6.73
C LEU A 130 8.63 2.39 -8.23
N THR A 131 7.92 3.31 -8.88
CA THR A 131 8.08 3.72 -10.27
C THR A 131 8.25 5.23 -10.38
N GLY A 132 8.40 5.76 -11.60
CA GLY A 132 8.53 7.20 -11.83
C GLY A 132 9.98 7.71 -11.81
N THR A 133 10.13 8.99 -12.15
CA THR A 133 11.43 9.64 -12.36
C THR A 133 12.25 9.79 -11.08
N ASN A 134 11.57 9.94 -9.95
CA ASN A 134 12.17 10.14 -8.64
C ASN A 134 12.22 8.88 -7.77
N LYS A 135 11.86 7.70 -8.29
CA LYS A 135 11.83 6.44 -7.52
C LYS A 135 13.13 6.14 -6.76
N ASN A 136 14.27 6.55 -7.29
CA ASN A 136 15.59 6.30 -6.69
C ASN A 136 15.90 7.20 -5.48
N LYS A 137 15.06 8.20 -5.19
CA LYS A 137 15.19 9.06 -4.00
C LYS A 137 14.54 8.47 -2.76
N TYR A 138 13.76 7.41 -2.92
CA TYR A 138 12.94 6.82 -1.87
C TYR A 138 13.10 5.30 -1.82
N ASP A 139 12.75 4.74 -0.68
CA ASP A 139 12.58 3.31 -0.47
C ASP A 139 11.14 3.03 -0.03
N ILE A 140 10.52 1.98 -0.56
CA ILE A 140 9.23 1.50 -0.09
C ILE A 140 9.45 0.24 0.76
N TYR A 141 8.99 0.29 2.01
CA TYR A 141 8.99 -0.84 2.93
C TYR A 141 7.56 -1.33 3.16
N TYR A 142 7.42 -2.63 3.30
CA TYR A 142 6.14 -3.25 3.59
C TYR A 142 6.32 -4.56 4.34
N ARG A 143 5.35 -4.85 5.22
CA ARG A 143 5.27 -6.11 5.94
C ARG A 143 3.84 -6.59 6.02
N VAL A 144 3.65 -7.89 6.24
CA VAL A 144 2.34 -8.52 6.31
C VAL A 144 2.19 -9.31 7.61
N HIS A 145 0.95 -9.38 8.09
CA HIS A 145 0.53 -10.33 9.11
C HIS A 145 0.06 -11.59 8.41
N ALA A 146 0.71 -12.71 8.69
CA ALA A 146 0.41 -14.01 8.08
C ALA A 146 -0.16 -14.97 9.12
N GLN A 147 -1.14 -15.78 8.72
CA GLN A 147 -1.74 -16.81 9.57
C GLN A 147 -0.66 -17.68 10.23
N THR A 148 -0.74 -17.89 11.54
CA THR A 148 0.17 -18.64 12.41
C THR A 148 1.54 -18.00 12.64
N TYR A 149 2.00 -17.12 11.75
CA TYR A 149 3.32 -16.45 11.87
C TYR A 149 3.24 -15.08 12.54
N GLY A 150 2.05 -14.44 12.56
CA GLY A 150 1.94 -13.07 13.01
C GLY A 150 2.57 -12.08 12.01
N TRP A 151 3.08 -10.96 12.51
CA TRP A 151 3.81 -9.99 11.70
C TRP A 151 5.15 -10.55 11.25
N LEU A 152 5.35 -10.62 9.95
CA LEU A 152 6.64 -10.92 9.33
C LEU A 152 7.55 -9.68 9.32
N GLY A 153 8.83 -9.86 8.98
CA GLY A 153 9.78 -8.78 8.81
C GLY A 153 9.42 -7.84 7.65
N TRP A 154 10.16 -6.74 7.54
CA TRP A 154 9.98 -5.78 6.46
C TRP A 154 10.64 -6.25 5.16
N ALA A 155 9.86 -6.31 4.09
CA ALA A 155 10.35 -6.39 2.72
C ALA A 155 10.59 -4.97 2.17
N LYS A 156 11.40 -4.87 1.11
CA LYS A 156 11.82 -3.60 0.51
C LYS A 156 11.88 -3.71 -1.01
N ASN A 157 11.39 -2.67 -1.70
CA ASN A 157 11.67 -2.41 -3.13
C ASN A 157 11.49 -3.62 -4.07
N GLY A 158 10.36 -4.30 -4.01
CA GLY A 158 10.06 -5.45 -4.87
C GLY A 158 10.43 -6.82 -4.28
N SER A 159 11.04 -6.88 -3.10
CA SER A 159 11.25 -8.15 -2.39
C SER A 159 9.90 -8.76 -1.99
N ILE A 160 9.83 -10.06 -1.80
CA ILE A 160 8.59 -10.74 -1.43
C ILE A 160 8.30 -10.52 0.06
N ALA A 161 7.05 -10.19 0.40
CA ALA A 161 6.52 -10.24 1.76
C ALA A 161 5.38 -11.26 1.80
N GLY A 162 5.38 -12.13 2.80
CA GLY A 162 4.32 -13.13 2.99
C GLY A 162 4.82 -14.56 2.98
N THR A 163 3.96 -15.46 2.49
CA THR A 163 4.25 -16.89 2.40
C THR A 163 3.87 -17.39 1.01
N SER A 164 4.52 -18.45 0.52
CA SER A 164 4.02 -19.18 -0.65
C SER A 164 4.23 -20.69 -0.46
N GLY A 165 3.37 -21.50 -1.05
CA GLY A 165 3.44 -22.97 -0.87
C GLY A 165 2.98 -23.49 0.50
N LEU A 166 2.83 -22.62 1.51
CA LEU A 166 2.46 -23.01 2.88
C LEU A 166 0.95 -22.90 3.16
N ALA A 167 0.16 -22.49 2.16
CA ALA A 167 -1.29 -22.32 2.29
C ALA A 167 -1.72 -21.38 3.44
N LYS A 168 -0.88 -20.38 3.80
CA LYS A 168 -1.15 -19.40 4.86
C LYS A 168 -1.70 -18.11 4.25
N ARG A 169 -2.79 -17.60 4.83
CA ARG A 169 -3.40 -16.34 4.37
C ARG A 169 -2.67 -15.13 4.92
N LEU A 170 -2.65 -14.06 4.15
CA LEU A 170 -2.39 -12.73 4.68
C LEU A 170 -3.65 -12.21 5.39
N GLU A 171 -3.48 -11.53 6.51
CA GLU A 171 -4.55 -10.99 7.35
C GLU A 171 -4.50 -9.47 7.48
N ALA A 172 -3.30 -8.89 7.42
CA ALA A 172 -3.07 -7.45 7.43
C ALA A 172 -1.77 -7.07 6.73
N ILE A 173 -1.63 -5.78 6.41
CA ILE A 173 -0.44 -5.20 5.76
C ILE A 173 -0.15 -3.81 6.32
N GLN A 174 1.13 -3.46 6.33
CA GLN A 174 1.65 -2.11 6.58
C GLN A 174 2.61 -1.74 5.45
N ILE A 175 2.50 -0.50 4.94
CA ILE A 175 3.31 0.01 3.83
C ILE A 175 3.76 1.43 4.16
N VAL A 176 5.03 1.78 3.90
CA VAL A 176 5.57 3.12 4.11
C VAL A 176 6.61 3.45 3.03
N ILE A 177 6.64 4.71 2.62
CA ILE A 177 7.70 5.27 1.76
C ILE A 177 8.54 6.21 2.62
N ILE A 178 9.85 6.08 2.54
CA ILE A 178 10.80 6.91 3.28
C ILE A 178 11.95 7.33 2.35
N PRO A 179 12.71 8.37 2.70
CA PRO A 179 13.90 8.75 1.95
C PRO A 179 14.88 7.60 1.78
N LYS A 180 15.60 7.59 0.66
CA LYS A 180 16.58 6.57 0.34
C LYS A 180 17.66 6.47 1.41
N GLY A 181 17.90 5.24 1.88
CA GLY A 181 18.94 4.94 2.87
C GLY A 181 18.50 5.10 4.33
N GLU A 182 17.31 5.61 4.60
CA GLU A 182 16.73 5.57 5.93
C GLU A 182 16.31 4.13 6.30
N HIS A 183 16.31 3.85 7.60
CA HIS A 183 15.92 2.53 8.11
C HIS A 183 14.40 2.37 8.10
N ALA A 184 13.93 1.13 7.87
CA ALA A 184 12.53 0.78 8.04
C ALA A 184 12.02 1.26 9.41
N PRO A 185 10.74 1.69 9.50
CA PRO A 185 10.18 2.09 10.79
C PRO A 185 10.40 1.01 11.83
N ASN A 186 10.80 1.42 13.03
CA ASN A 186 11.08 0.48 14.12
C ASN A 186 9.83 -0.38 14.39
N PRO A 187 9.86 -1.69 14.27
CA PRO A 187 8.68 -2.51 14.37
C PRO A 187 8.28 -2.68 15.83
N LEU A 188 7.06 -2.34 16.16
CA LEU A 188 6.37 -2.97 17.28
C LEU A 188 5.53 -4.12 16.72
N PRO A 189 5.57 -5.31 17.25
CA PRO A 189 6.71 -6.19 17.47
C PRO A 189 6.77 -7.27 16.37
N ALA A 190 7.65 -7.16 15.40
CA ALA A 190 8.17 -8.37 14.79
C ALA A 190 9.34 -8.81 15.67
N ALA A 191 9.41 -10.06 16.04
CA ALA A 191 10.58 -10.56 16.74
C ALA A 191 11.85 -10.19 15.96
N PRO A 192 12.92 -9.72 16.59
CA PRO A 192 14.17 -9.41 15.89
C PRO A 192 14.58 -10.58 15.00
N GLY A 193 14.87 -10.31 13.73
CA GLY A 193 15.31 -11.33 12.79
C GLY A 193 14.21 -12.11 12.07
N THR A 194 12.93 -11.74 12.20
CA THR A 194 11.85 -12.37 11.44
C THR A 194 12.00 -12.08 9.95
N ALA A 195 12.05 -13.13 9.11
CA ALA A 195 12.08 -12.99 7.67
C ALA A 195 10.82 -12.29 7.15
N ALA A 196 10.96 -11.50 6.07
CA ALA A 196 9.80 -10.90 5.39
C ALA A 196 8.99 -11.94 4.62
N TYR A 197 9.62 -13.05 4.25
CA TYR A 197 9.05 -14.11 3.45
C TYR A 197 9.42 -15.49 4.01
N VAL A 198 8.44 -16.38 4.06
CA VAL A 198 8.57 -17.77 4.53
C VAL A 198 8.07 -18.70 3.42
N HIS A 199 8.80 -19.77 3.13
CA HIS A 199 8.50 -20.80 2.13
C HIS A 199 8.93 -22.18 2.59
#